data_5e96ca95aa5003afe079ba20965c95dc
#
_entry.id   5e96ca95aa5003afe079ba20965c95dc
#
_cell.length_a   1.000
_cell.length_b   1.000
_cell.length_c   1.000
_cell.angle_alpha   90.00
_cell.angle_beta   90.00
_cell.angle_gamma   90.00
#
_symmetry.space_group_name_H-M   'P 1'
#
loop_
_entity.id
_entity.type
_entity.pdbx_description
1 polymer ?
#
loop_
_entity_poly.entity_id
_entity_poly.type
_entity_poly.pdbx_seq_one_letter_code
_entity_poly.pdbx_strand_id
1 'polypeptide(L)'
;MQLIFDEYFKAYPVKKKIVERLYANGISIVNNKFYVNNIEVSISSIASSIKVNRRTLYETIKFVNDNPVIKEVMENVSAVPDIKKISLLMENEIVTIYIDKGMYSRVTPEIMGAIEKYMSNIKEIYSVNSDYETNFIRLIFYNEVDESLFKIFNGIPGVNRILIDSPEKINVICDKCDIKICPHKISSSFREHNIYK
;
A
#
# COMPACT_ATOMS: atom_id res chain seq x y z
N MET A 1 3.85 15.53 0.29
CA MET A 1 3.60 15.50 -1.16
C MET A 1 2.37 16.33 -1.56
N GLN A 2 1.26 16.20 -0.86
CA GLN A 2 0.01 16.91 -1.16
C GLN A 2 0.18 18.44 -1.22
N LEU A 3 0.92 19.04 -0.29
CA LEU A 3 1.21 20.50 -0.30
C LEU A 3 1.89 20.97 -1.59
N ILE A 4 2.84 20.19 -2.14
CA ILE A 4 3.50 20.52 -3.42
C ILE A 4 2.46 20.52 -4.54
N PHE A 5 1.61 19.50 -4.62
CA PHE A 5 0.58 19.45 -5.66
C PHE A 5 -0.46 20.57 -5.49
N ASP A 6 -0.83 20.92 -4.26
CA ASP A 6 -1.75 22.03 -3.99
C ASP A 6 -1.19 23.36 -4.49
N GLU A 7 0.08 23.62 -4.30
CA GLU A 7 0.74 24.85 -4.72
C GLU A 7 0.83 24.96 -6.25
N TYR A 8 1.46 23.95 -6.90
CA TYR A 8 1.73 24.00 -8.34
C TYR A 8 0.48 23.82 -9.21
N PHE A 9 -0.54 23.12 -8.73
CA PHE A 9 -1.74 22.84 -9.50
C PHE A 9 -2.96 23.70 -9.10
N LYS A 10 -2.79 24.72 -8.29
CA LYS A 10 -3.90 25.57 -7.81
C LYS A 10 -4.81 26.05 -8.95
N ALA A 11 -4.24 26.45 -10.10
CA ALA A 11 -4.97 26.89 -11.28
C ALA A 11 -5.40 25.75 -12.23
N TYR A 12 -5.00 24.50 -11.96
CA TYR A 12 -5.15 23.36 -12.88
C TYR A 12 -5.75 22.12 -12.20
N PRO A 13 -7.00 22.19 -11.70
CA PRO A 13 -7.57 21.15 -10.85
C PRO A 13 -7.71 19.78 -11.57
N VAL A 14 -7.91 19.78 -12.91
CA VAL A 14 -7.97 18.53 -13.69
C VAL A 14 -6.60 17.87 -13.78
N LYS A 15 -5.56 18.65 -14.07
CA LYS A 15 -4.17 18.14 -14.13
C LYS A 15 -3.73 17.65 -12.75
N LYS A 16 -4.10 18.34 -11.66
CA LYS A 16 -3.86 17.92 -10.29
C LYS A 16 -4.42 16.52 -10.04
N LYS A 17 -5.71 16.31 -10.31
CA LYS A 17 -6.35 14.99 -10.14
C LYS A 17 -5.67 13.88 -10.95
N ILE A 18 -5.17 14.18 -12.14
CA ILE A 18 -4.43 13.22 -12.96
C ILE A 18 -3.12 12.87 -12.28
N VAL A 19 -2.31 13.86 -11.92
CA VAL A 19 -1.00 13.65 -11.29
C VAL A 19 -1.13 12.94 -9.95
N GLU A 20 -2.10 13.31 -9.11
CA GLU A 20 -2.40 12.62 -7.85
C GLU A 20 -2.76 11.14 -8.07
N ARG A 21 -3.55 10.82 -9.10
CA ARG A 21 -3.88 9.43 -9.44
C ARG A 21 -2.67 8.65 -9.93
N LEU A 22 -1.83 9.25 -10.78
CA LEU A 22 -0.59 8.62 -11.22
C LEU A 22 0.34 8.34 -10.04
N TYR A 23 0.54 9.33 -9.18
CA TYR A 23 1.33 9.23 -7.96
C TYR A 23 0.82 8.13 -7.02
N ALA A 24 -0.48 8.13 -6.73
CA ALA A 24 -1.10 7.15 -5.84
C ALA A 24 -1.02 5.69 -6.36
N ASN A 25 -0.86 5.52 -7.68
CA ASN A 25 -0.69 4.21 -8.30
C ASN A 25 0.77 3.88 -8.66
N GLY A 26 1.74 4.66 -8.17
CA GLY A 26 3.15 4.41 -8.42
C GLY A 26 3.55 4.55 -9.89
N ILE A 27 2.84 5.40 -10.66
CA ILE A 27 3.09 5.61 -12.09
C ILE A 27 3.96 6.84 -12.26
N SER A 28 5.19 6.65 -12.72
CA SER A 28 6.12 7.72 -13.04
C SER A 28 5.93 8.27 -14.46
N ILE A 29 6.44 9.49 -14.68
CA ILE A 29 6.49 10.14 -15.99
C ILE A 29 7.96 10.40 -16.32
N VAL A 30 8.51 9.63 -17.25
CA VAL A 30 9.91 9.75 -17.70
C VAL A 30 9.94 9.90 -19.22
N ASN A 31 10.63 10.91 -19.72
CA ASN A 31 10.78 11.14 -21.18
C ASN A 31 9.44 11.12 -21.95
N ASN A 32 8.41 11.78 -21.43
CA ASN A 32 7.05 11.83 -21.99
C ASN A 32 6.29 10.49 -22.03
N LYS A 33 6.74 9.49 -21.32
CA LYS A 33 6.13 8.17 -21.21
C LYS A 33 5.77 7.85 -19.77
N PHE A 34 4.85 6.91 -19.60
CA PHE A 34 4.43 6.41 -18.29
C PHE A 34 5.10 5.09 -17.98
N TYR A 35 5.51 4.92 -16.73
CA TYR A 35 6.11 3.68 -16.24
C TYR A 35 5.52 3.27 -14.90
N VAL A 36 5.35 1.97 -14.71
CA VAL A 36 5.19 1.34 -13.39
C VAL A 36 6.51 0.63 -13.12
N ASN A 37 7.33 1.19 -12.24
CA ASN A 37 8.73 0.80 -12.08
C ASN A 37 9.46 0.86 -13.43
N ASN A 38 9.89 -0.29 -13.97
CA ASN A 38 10.60 -0.36 -15.25
C ASN A 38 9.72 -0.77 -16.44
N ILE A 39 8.40 -0.86 -16.25
CA ILE A 39 7.46 -1.32 -17.29
C ILE A 39 6.78 -0.10 -17.91
N GLU A 40 6.98 0.11 -19.21
CA GLU A 40 6.29 1.16 -19.96
C GLU A 40 4.79 0.87 -20.08
N VAL A 41 3.96 1.86 -19.74
CA VAL A 41 2.50 1.77 -19.85
C VAL A 41 2.02 2.73 -20.94
N SER A 42 1.16 2.23 -21.82
CA SER A 42 0.66 3.04 -22.93
C SER A 42 -0.22 4.20 -22.43
N ILE A 43 -0.09 5.34 -23.08
CA ILE A 43 -0.94 6.54 -22.85
C ILE A 43 -2.43 6.18 -22.97
N SER A 44 -2.77 5.28 -23.90
CA SER A 44 -4.15 4.84 -24.12
C SER A 44 -4.72 4.08 -22.92
N SER A 45 -3.92 3.19 -22.33
CA SER A 45 -4.29 2.43 -21.14
C SER A 45 -4.50 3.35 -19.94
N ILE A 46 -3.59 4.31 -19.73
CA ILE A 46 -3.74 5.32 -18.68
C ILE A 46 -5.01 6.16 -18.89
N ALA A 47 -5.19 6.71 -20.10
CA ALA A 47 -6.35 7.54 -20.43
C ALA A 47 -7.69 6.84 -20.13
N SER A 48 -7.79 5.58 -20.55
CA SER A 48 -8.95 4.72 -20.28
C SER A 48 -9.17 4.49 -18.79
N SER A 49 -8.12 4.11 -18.07
CA SER A 49 -8.17 3.77 -16.64
C SER A 49 -8.59 4.94 -15.76
N ILE A 50 -8.08 6.15 -16.02
CA ILE A 50 -8.43 7.35 -15.26
C ILE A 50 -9.60 8.15 -15.85
N LYS A 51 -10.21 7.65 -16.94
CA LYS A 51 -11.37 8.23 -17.63
C LYS A 51 -11.13 9.68 -18.10
N VAL A 52 -10.02 9.92 -18.75
CA VAL A 52 -9.69 11.19 -19.41
C VAL A 52 -9.32 10.96 -20.87
N ASN A 53 -9.38 12.02 -21.69
CA ASN A 53 -8.92 11.91 -23.07
C ASN A 53 -7.38 11.99 -23.15
N ARG A 54 -6.80 11.44 -24.23
CA ARG A 54 -5.36 11.42 -24.46
C ARG A 54 -4.76 12.83 -24.54
N ARG A 55 -5.50 13.79 -25.13
CA ARG A 55 -5.04 15.17 -25.23
C ARG A 55 -4.79 15.78 -23.86
N THR A 56 -5.71 15.58 -22.91
CA THR A 56 -5.56 16.06 -21.53
C THR A 56 -4.32 15.45 -20.86
N LEU A 57 -4.03 14.17 -21.13
CA LEU A 57 -2.80 13.54 -20.64
C LEU A 57 -1.54 14.17 -21.24
N TYR A 58 -1.49 14.38 -22.56
CA TYR A 58 -0.36 15.08 -23.18
C TYR A 58 -0.15 16.49 -22.63
N GLU A 59 -1.24 17.23 -22.42
CA GLU A 59 -1.18 18.55 -21.80
C GLU A 59 -0.71 18.49 -20.33
N THR A 60 -1.01 17.40 -19.63
CA THR A 60 -0.54 17.16 -18.26
C THR A 60 0.96 16.80 -18.25
N ILE A 61 1.41 15.91 -19.14
CA ILE A 61 2.84 15.58 -19.30
C ILE A 61 3.64 16.83 -19.61
N LYS A 62 3.16 17.66 -20.56
CA LYS A 62 3.81 18.93 -20.89
C LYS A 62 3.92 19.82 -19.67
N PHE A 63 2.82 19.99 -18.91
CA PHE A 63 2.82 20.79 -17.69
C PHE A 63 3.83 20.25 -16.65
N VAL A 64 3.91 18.94 -16.47
CA VAL A 64 4.88 18.30 -15.55
C VAL A 64 6.30 18.64 -16.00
N ASN A 65 6.62 18.50 -17.28
CA ASN A 65 7.95 18.77 -17.82
C ASN A 65 8.35 20.26 -17.75
N ASP A 66 7.37 21.15 -17.89
CA ASP A 66 7.60 22.60 -17.79
C ASP A 66 7.83 23.06 -16.34
N ASN A 67 7.61 22.19 -15.35
CA ASN A 67 7.78 22.48 -13.92
C ASN A 67 8.83 21.54 -13.29
N PRO A 68 10.08 21.97 -13.14
CA PRO A 68 11.19 21.11 -12.71
C PRO A 68 10.96 20.34 -11.41
N VAL A 69 10.33 20.97 -10.41
CA VAL A 69 10.02 20.34 -9.13
C VAL A 69 9.03 19.18 -9.30
N ILE A 70 7.95 19.39 -10.06
CA ILE A 70 6.95 18.36 -10.31
C ILE A 70 7.52 17.26 -11.20
N LYS A 71 8.34 17.61 -12.17
CA LYS A 71 9.06 16.66 -13.01
C LYS A 71 9.92 15.73 -12.17
N GLU A 72 10.77 16.27 -11.31
CA GLU A 72 11.63 15.49 -10.42
C GLU A 72 10.82 14.54 -9.53
N VAL A 73 9.72 15.03 -8.96
CA VAL A 73 8.79 14.19 -8.18
C VAL A 73 8.26 13.04 -9.03
N MET A 74 7.71 13.35 -10.22
CA MET A 74 7.04 12.35 -11.06
C MET A 74 8.00 11.37 -11.73
N GLU A 75 9.24 11.72 -11.94
CA GLU A 75 10.29 10.83 -12.45
C GLU A 75 10.72 9.79 -11.40
N ASN A 76 10.64 10.15 -10.11
CA ASN A 76 11.06 9.30 -8.98
C ASN A 76 9.92 8.52 -8.32
N VAL A 77 8.70 8.56 -8.85
CA VAL A 77 7.59 7.74 -8.36
C VAL A 77 7.83 6.27 -8.69
N SER A 78 7.61 5.39 -7.70
CA SER A 78 7.66 3.95 -7.88
C SER A 78 6.50 3.25 -7.19
N ALA A 79 6.08 2.12 -7.71
CA ALA A 79 5.07 1.26 -7.10
C ALA A 79 5.71 0.32 -6.10
N VAL A 80 5.13 0.24 -4.90
CA VAL A 80 5.46 -0.77 -3.89
C VAL A 80 4.31 -1.77 -3.86
N PRO A 81 4.57 -3.09 -4.03
CA PRO A 81 3.52 -4.10 -3.96
C PRO A 81 2.85 -4.11 -2.58
N ASP A 82 1.53 -4.01 -2.52
CA ASP A 82 0.79 -4.31 -1.28
C ASP A 82 0.52 -5.81 -1.21
N ILE A 83 1.26 -6.50 -0.35
CA ILE A 83 1.17 -7.96 -0.18
C ILE A 83 0.07 -8.39 0.80
N LYS A 84 -0.75 -7.46 1.34
CA LYS A 84 -1.77 -7.77 2.34
C LYS A 84 -2.66 -8.95 1.94
N LYS A 85 -3.28 -8.88 0.75
CA LYS A 85 -4.18 -9.96 0.28
C LYS A 85 -3.45 -11.28 0.06
N ILE A 86 -2.24 -11.22 -0.50
CA ILE A 86 -1.40 -12.41 -0.73
C ILE A 86 -1.01 -13.04 0.61
N SER A 87 -0.69 -12.22 1.61
CA SER A 87 -0.30 -12.70 2.94
C SER A 87 -1.41 -13.48 3.63
N LEU A 88 -2.66 -13.04 3.52
CA LEU A 88 -3.81 -13.80 4.04
C LEU A 88 -3.97 -15.16 3.35
N LEU A 89 -3.73 -15.22 2.03
CA LEU A 89 -3.74 -16.48 1.27
C LEU A 89 -2.60 -17.43 1.66
N MET A 90 -1.52 -16.89 2.22
CA MET A 90 -0.37 -17.64 2.71
C MET A 90 -0.49 -17.96 4.22
N GLU A 91 -1.69 -17.86 4.76
CA GLU A 91 -2.00 -18.13 6.18
C GLU A 91 -1.26 -17.21 7.15
N ASN A 92 -0.87 -16.00 6.69
CA ASN A 92 -0.25 -15.00 7.55
C ASN A 92 -1.31 -14.17 8.28
N GLU A 93 -1.07 -13.85 9.53
CA GLU A 93 -1.90 -12.93 10.28
C GLU A 93 -1.46 -11.48 10.06
N ILE A 94 -2.42 -10.58 9.91
CA ILE A 94 -2.16 -9.17 9.66
C ILE A 94 -2.77 -8.32 10.76
N VAL A 95 -1.95 -7.51 11.41
CA VAL A 95 -2.38 -6.57 12.43
C VAL A 95 -2.14 -5.15 11.94
N THR A 96 -3.20 -4.36 11.82
CA THR A 96 -3.12 -2.94 11.45
C THR A 96 -3.49 -2.09 12.65
N ILE A 97 -2.54 -1.31 13.14
CA ILE A 97 -2.66 -0.44 14.31
C ILE A 97 -2.81 1.00 13.81
N TYR A 98 -3.98 1.58 13.99
CA TYR A 98 -4.27 2.96 13.63
C TYR A 98 -3.87 3.89 14.75
N ILE A 99 -3.22 4.99 14.40
CA ILE A 99 -2.59 5.92 15.34
C ILE A 99 -3.23 7.30 15.19
N ASP A 100 -3.51 7.96 16.30
CA ASP A 100 -4.03 9.31 16.34
C ASP A 100 -3.04 10.31 15.70
N LYS A 101 -3.60 11.35 15.07
CA LYS A 101 -2.79 12.38 14.45
C LYS A 101 -1.84 13.03 15.45
N GLY A 102 -0.57 13.17 15.06
CA GLY A 102 0.49 13.75 15.90
C GLY A 102 1.07 12.81 16.95
N MET A 103 0.53 11.60 17.13
CA MET A 103 1.02 10.63 18.14
C MET A 103 2.01 9.60 17.58
N TYR A 104 2.28 9.63 16.28
CA TYR A 104 3.09 8.61 15.60
C TYR A 104 4.48 8.41 16.23
N SER A 105 5.20 9.50 16.49
CA SER A 105 6.55 9.45 17.08
C SER A 105 6.60 8.90 18.50
N ARG A 106 5.50 9.03 19.25
CA ARG A 106 5.37 8.49 20.60
C ARG A 106 4.96 7.02 20.58
N VAL A 107 3.98 6.68 19.76
CA VAL A 107 3.39 5.33 19.69
C VAL A 107 4.33 4.31 19.03
N THR A 108 5.06 4.72 17.99
CA THR A 108 5.93 3.81 17.24
C THR A 108 6.97 3.09 18.10
N PRO A 109 7.75 3.76 18.97
CA PRO A 109 8.72 3.07 19.84
C PRO A 109 8.06 2.07 20.80
N GLU A 110 6.88 2.38 21.32
CA GLU A 110 6.15 1.49 22.23
C GLU A 110 5.67 0.23 21.50
N ILE A 111 5.16 0.37 20.26
CA ILE A 111 4.80 -0.77 19.40
C ILE A 111 6.05 -1.61 19.08
N MET A 112 7.16 -0.98 18.68
CA MET A 112 8.40 -1.70 18.37
C MET A 112 8.94 -2.47 19.56
N GLY A 113 8.91 -1.89 20.77
CA GLY A 113 9.26 -2.59 22.00
C GLY A 113 8.33 -3.78 22.30
N ALA A 114 7.02 -3.61 22.09
CA ALA A 114 6.06 -4.69 22.32
C ALA A 114 6.24 -5.90 21.38
N ILE A 115 6.69 -5.66 20.14
CA ILE A 115 6.90 -6.73 19.15
C ILE A 115 8.32 -7.32 19.16
N GLU A 116 9.23 -6.83 19.97
CA GLU A 116 10.64 -7.26 19.97
C GLU A 116 10.75 -8.79 20.08
N LYS A 117 10.04 -9.42 21.00
CA LYS A 117 10.06 -10.89 21.18
C LYS A 117 9.40 -11.67 20.03
N TYR A 118 8.67 -11.00 19.13
CA TYR A 118 8.00 -11.60 17.98
C TYR A 118 8.74 -11.36 16.66
N MET A 119 9.91 -10.69 16.67
CA MET A 119 10.62 -10.29 15.46
C MET A 119 10.90 -11.47 14.49
N SER A 120 11.17 -12.66 15.01
CA SER A 120 11.35 -13.87 14.19
C SER A 120 10.05 -14.36 13.50
N ASN A 121 8.88 -13.91 13.98
CA ASN A 121 7.57 -14.20 13.42
C ASN A 121 7.06 -13.09 12.49
N ILE A 122 7.78 -11.97 12.40
CA ILE A 122 7.37 -10.83 11.56
C ILE A 122 7.92 -11.02 10.15
N LYS A 123 7.00 -10.96 9.17
CA LYS A 123 7.32 -11.01 7.73
C LYS A 123 7.54 -9.62 7.16
N GLU A 124 6.70 -8.66 7.56
CA GLU A 124 6.73 -7.29 7.04
C GLU A 124 6.23 -6.29 8.08
N ILE A 125 6.86 -5.14 8.13
CA ILE A 125 6.39 -3.95 8.85
C ILE A 125 6.21 -2.85 7.81
N TYR A 126 4.98 -2.38 7.65
CA TYR A 126 4.65 -1.26 6.78
C TYR A 126 3.98 -0.17 7.59
N SER A 127 4.44 1.06 7.45
CA SER A 127 3.91 2.17 8.24
C SER A 127 3.71 3.43 7.43
N VAL A 128 2.69 4.20 7.79
CA VAL A 128 2.38 5.51 7.21
C VAL A 128 2.26 6.52 8.32
N ASN A 129 3.04 7.60 8.20
CA ASN A 129 2.93 8.80 9.04
C ASN A 129 2.66 9.97 8.10
N SER A 130 1.45 10.52 8.14
CA SER A 130 1.01 11.58 7.25
C SER A 130 0.15 12.58 8.00
N ASP A 131 0.30 13.86 7.67
CA ASP A 131 -0.60 14.90 8.19
C ASP A 131 -1.96 14.91 7.49
N TYR A 132 -2.09 14.25 6.36
CA TYR A 132 -3.26 14.29 5.47
C TYR A 132 -3.97 12.95 5.34
N GLU A 133 -3.32 11.87 5.74
CA GLU A 133 -3.82 10.51 5.63
C GLU A 133 -3.96 9.87 7.00
N THR A 134 -4.56 8.70 7.03
CA THR A 134 -4.66 7.90 8.25
C THR A 134 -3.30 7.32 8.62
N ASN A 135 -2.82 7.63 9.81
CA ASN A 135 -1.58 7.08 10.34
C ASN A 135 -1.79 5.66 10.82
N PHE A 136 -0.92 4.76 10.41
CA PHE A 136 -0.99 3.37 10.87
C PHE A 136 0.36 2.66 10.79
N ILE A 137 0.47 1.58 11.56
CA ILE A 137 1.50 0.56 11.44
C ILE A 137 0.81 -0.76 11.13
N ARG A 138 1.21 -1.41 10.04
CA ARG A 138 0.78 -2.76 9.66
C ARG A 138 1.91 -3.74 9.90
N LEU A 139 1.58 -4.78 10.63
CA LEU A 139 2.48 -5.90 10.92
C LEU A 139 1.90 -7.14 10.23
N ILE A 140 2.73 -7.85 9.48
CA ILE A 140 2.37 -9.13 8.88
C ILE A 140 3.20 -10.20 9.58
N PHE A 141 2.54 -11.15 10.19
CA PHE A 141 3.15 -12.26 10.93
C PHE A 141 3.07 -13.54 10.12
N TYR A 142 4.09 -14.37 10.18
CA TYR A 142 4.08 -15.69 9.54
C TYR A 142 3.05 -16.64 10.17
N ASN A 143 2.77 -16.48 11.46
CA ASN A 143 1.83 -17.31 12.21
C ASN A 143 0.92 -16.45 13.05
N GLU A 144 -0.14 -17.03 13.57
CA GLU A 144 -1.04 -16.41 14.55
C GLU A 144 -0.25 -15.86 15.76
N VAL A 145 -0.70 -14.75 16.27
CA VAL A 145 -0.08 -14.02 17.37
C VAL A 145 -0.97 -14.13 18.61
N ASP A 146 -0.32 -14.25 19.77
CA ASP A 146 -0.99 -14.33 21.05
C ASP A 146 -1.86 -13.09 21.33
N GLU A 147 -3.08 -13.29 21.84
CA GLU A 147 -4.02 -12.22 22.19
C GLU A 147 -3.44 -11.21 23.19
N SER A 148 -2.44 -11.60 23.97
CA SER A 148 -1.79 -10.71 24.93
C SER A 148 -1.11 -9.51 24.24
N LEU A 149 -0.62 -9.70 23.02
CA LEU A 149 0.00 -8.62 22.24
C LEU A 149 -1.03 -7.54 21.88
N PHE A 150 -2.25 -7.92 21.53
CA PHE A 150 -3.32 -6.97 21.20
C PHE A 150 -3.76 -6.16 22.43
N LYS A 151 -3.74 -6.76 23.60
CA LYS A 151 -3.99 -6.05 24.88
C LYS A 151 -2.92 -5.01 25.15
N ILE A 152 -1.65 -5.33 24.87
CA ILE A 152 -0.55 -4.37 24.99
C ILE A 152 -0.77 -3.20 24.01
N PHE A 153 -1.02 -3.46 22.73
CA PHE A 153 -1.26 -2.40 21.75
C PHE A 153 -2.43 -1.50 22.12
N ASN A 154 -3.54 -2.10 22.60
CA ASN A 154 -4.72 -1.34 22.98
C ASN A 154 -4.48 -0.47 24.23
N GLY A 155 -3.48 -0.81 25.04
CA GLY A 155 -3.07 -0.02 26.21
C GLY A 155 -2.15 1.17 25.86
N ILE A 156 -1.62 1.28 24.63
CA ILE A 156 -0.71 2.36 24.24
C ILE A 156 -1.52 3.64 23.97
N PRO A 157 -1.25 4.75 24.71
CA PRO A 157 -1.95 6.02 24.49
C PRO A 157 -1.65 6.57 23.09
N GLY A 158 -2.69 6.84 22.31
CA GLY A 158 -2.59 7.31 20.92
C GLY A 158 -2.82 6.20 19.89
N VAL A 159 -3.02 4.95 20.32
CA VAL A 159 -3.61 3.91 19.47
C VAL A 159 -5.13 4.11 19.44
N ASN A 160 -5.67 4.33 18.25
CA ASN A 160 -7.09 4.60 18.04
C ASN A 160 -7.91 3.32 17.80
N ARG A 161 -7.36 2.43 16.96
CA ARG A 161 -8.03 1.19 16.56
C ARG A 161 -7.00 0.14 16.17
N ILE A 162 -7.32 -1.11 16.47
CA ILE A 162 -6.56 -2.26 15.98
C ILE A 162 -7.50 -3.07 15.08
N LEU A 163 -7.04 -3.41 13.90
CA LEU A 163 -7.70 -4.31 12.97
C LEU A 163 -6.84 -5.57 12.83
N ILE A 164 -7.44 -6.71 13.08
CA ILE A 164 -6.81 -8.01 12.93
C ILE A 164 -7.48 -8.69 11.74
N ASP A 165 -6.71 -8.98 10.72
CA ASP A 165 -7.14 -9.79 9.58
C ASP A 165 -6.46 -11.16 9.75
N SER A 166 -7.18 -12.12 10.32
CA SER A 166 -6.71 -13.51 10.43
C SER A 166 -7.05 -14.29 9.16
N PRO A 167 -6.19 -15.23 8.74
CA PRO A 167 -6.51 -16.08 7.61
C PRO A 167 -7.76 -16.90 7.92
N GLU A 168 -8.70 -16.93 6.98
CA GLU A 168 -9.80 -17.88 7.08
C GLU A 168 -9.21 -19.29 7.08
N LYS A 169 -9.74 -20.19 7.91
CA LYS A 169 -9.40 -21.62 7.85
C LYS A 169 -9.99 -22.21 6.57
N ILE A 170 -9.25 -22.01 5.50
CA ILE A 170 -9.67 -22.38 4.16
C ILE A 170 -9.14 -23.78 3.86
N ASN A 171 -9.98 -24.62 3.28
CA ASN A 171 -9.58 -25.96 2.80
C ASN A 171 -8.37 -25.84 1.89
N VAL A 172 -7.23 -26.32 2.36
CA VAL A 172 -5.96 -26.32 1.64
C VAL A 172 -6.07 -27.30 0.46
N ILE A 173 -5.73 -26.83 -0.74
CA ILE A 173 -5.80 -27.68 -1.95
C ILE A 173 -4.83 -28.87 -1.88
N CYS A 174 -3.78 -28.76 -1.09
CA CYS A 174 -2.79 -29.80 -0.92
C CYS A 174 -2.34 -29.90 0.55
N ASP A 175 -2.53 -31.06 1.13
CA ASP A 175 -2.13 -31.43 2.50
C ASP A 175 -0.88 -32.34 2.53
N LYS A 176 -0.25 -32.57 1.37
CA LYS A 176 0.81 -33.59 1.21
C LYS A 176 2.14 -33.25 1.88
N CYS A 177 2.33 -32.04 2.37
CA CYS A 177 3.58 -31.64 3.01
C CYS A 177 3.39 -30.48 3.97
N ASP A 178 4.29 -30.37 4.96
CA ASP A 178 4.31 -29.30 5.97
C ASP A 178 5.04 -28.03 5.51
N ILE A 179 5.41 -27.95 4.22
CA ILE A 179 6.08 -26.78 3.67
C ILE A 179 5.10 -25.61 3.67
N LYS A 180 5.40 -24.56 4.43
CA LYS A 180 4.57 -23.35 4.56
C LYS A 180 4.44 -22.56 3.27
N ILE A 181 5.46 -22.57 2.41
CA ILE A 181 5.47 -21.89 1.11
C ILE A 181 5.43 -22.96 0.03
N CYS A 182 4.25 -23.47 -0.25
CA CYS A 182 4.04 -24.45 -1.32
C CYS A 182 3.09 -23.84 -2.37
N PRO A 183 3.45 -23.84 -3.67
CA PRO A 183 2.60 -23.27 -4.72
C PRO A 183 1.25 -24.00 -4.87
N HIS A 184 1.09 -25.17 -4.26
CA HIS A 184 -0.15 -25.94 -4.26
C HIS A 184 -1.03 -25.68 -3.02
N LYS A 185 -0.53 -24.98 -2.00
CA LYS A 185 -1.28 -24.59 -0.79
C LYS A 185 -2.05 -23.27 -0.96
N ILE A 186 -2.55 -23.01 -2.14
CA ILE A 186 -3.46 -21.88 -2.38
C ILE A 186 -4.89 -22.36 -2.21
N SER A 187 -5.63 -21.65 -1.39
CA SER A 187 -7.00 -21.95 -1.01
C SER A 187 -7.96 -22.12 -2.20
N SER A 188 -8.84 -23.11 -2.14
CA SER A 188 -9.87 -23.36 -3.15
C SER A 188 -10.85 -22.19 -3.29
N SER A 189 -11.19 -21.50 -2.21
CA SER A 189 -12.09 -20.34 -2.22
C SER A 189 -11.55 -19.18 -3.04
N PHE A 190 -10.23 -19.04 -3.17
CA PHE A 190 -9.63 -18.03 -4.04
C PHE A 190 -9.89 -18.30 -5.53
N ARG A 191 -9.95 -19.56 -5.95
CA ARG A 191 -10.24 -19.93 -7.34
C ARG A 191 -11.69 -19.65 -7.71
N GLU A 192 -12.63 -19.91 -6.81
CA GLU A 192 -14.07 -19.71 -7.07
C GLU A 192 -14.44 -18.23 -7.22
N HIS A 193 -13.77 -17.30 -6.51
CA HIS A 193 -14.07 -15.87 -6.55
C HIS A 193 -13.40 -15.11 -7.72
N ASN A 194 -12.33 -15.62 -8.33
CA ASN A 194 -11.54 -14.89 -9.32
C ASN A 194 -11.57 -15.45 -10.75
N ILE A 195 -12.28 -16.56 -11.01
CA ILE A 195 -12.39 -17.11 -12.35
C ILE A 195 -13.50 -16.43 -13.18
N TYR A 196 -14.35 -15.61 -12.57
CA TYR A 196 -15.52 -14.98 -13.21
C TYR A 196 -15.57 -13.45 -13.10
N LYS A 197 -14.42 -12.77 -13.07
CA LYS A 197 -14.40 -11.29 -13.21
C LYS A 197 -13.42 -10.82 -14.26
#